data_df6d4e9a2bb6c699aba77de47e5d26b2
#
_entry.id   df6d4e9a2bb6c699aba77de47e5d26b2
#
_cell.length_a   1.000
_cell.length_b   1.000
_cell.length_c   1.000
_cell.angle_alpha   90.00
_cell.angle_beta   90.00
_cell.angle_gamma   90.00
#
_symmetry.space_group_name_H-M   'P 1'
#
loop_
_entity.id
_entity.type
_entity.pdbx_description
1 polymer ?
#
loop_
_entity_poly.entity_id
_entity_poly.type
_entity_poly.pdbx_seq_one_letter_code
_entity_poly.pdbx_strand_id
1 'polypeptide(L)'
;CGMPAEIHHCVGSTGKHRKVWIGQDFVIPLCPRHHRHEASIDKNTAQFVTEYYGEPRDIGRRGMEKLIFAGLVAHYRRQRGELPCSAEVLAAIEDWHR
;
A
#
# COMPACT_ATOMS: atom_id res chain seq x y z
N CYS A 1 -1.00 -11.91 9.87
CA CYS A 1 -0.29 -12.39 11.05
C CYS A 1 -1.08 -12.04 12.30
N GLY A 2 -1.80 -12.25 12.96
CA GLY A 2 -2.57 -12.00 14.18
C GLY A 2 -2.19 -10.79 15.03
N MET A 3 -1.25 -9.97 14.59
CA MET A 3 -0.83 -8.78 15.31
C MET A 3 -1.63 -7.56 14.87
N PRO A 4 -1.82 -6.54 15.71
CA PRO A 4 -2.47 -5.30 15.29
C PRO A 4 -1.75 -4.68 14.11
N ALA A 5 -2.51 -4.16 13.14
CA ALA A 5 -1.94 -3.53 11.97
C ALA A 5 -1.34 -2.17 12.30
N GLU A 6 -0.22 -1.87 11.65
CA GLU A 6 0.40 -0.55 11.67
C GLU A 6 0.14 0.12 10.33
N ILE A 7 0.13 1.44 10.30
CA ILE A 7 -0.08 2.18 9.07
C ILE A 7 1.26 2.41 8.38
N HIS A 8 1.37 1.93 7.15
CA HIS A 8 2.55 2.13 6.32
C HIS A 8 2.25 3.20 5.28
N HIS A 9 2.97 4.31 5.32
CA HIS A 9 2.86 5.37 4.32
C HIS A 9 3.74 5.00 3.13
N CYS A 10 3.12 4.79 1.98
CA CYS A 10 3.84 4.29 0.81
C CYS A 10 4.83 5.32 0.23
N VAL A 11 4.55 6.61 0.39
CA VAL A 11 5.40 7.69 -0.14
C VAL A 11 5.76 8.75 0.89
N GLY A 12 5.54 8.49 2.18
CA GLY A 12 5.74 9.51 3.21
C GLY A 12 4.53 10.43 3.32
N SER A 13 4.28 10.95 4.53
CA SER A 13 3.05 11.67 4.83
C SER A 13 2.88 12.99 4.07
N THR A 14 3.96 13.57 3.58
CA THR A 14 3.93 14.81 2.80
C THR A 14 4.17 14.57 1.31
N GLY A 15 4.07 13.34 0.85
CA GLY A 15 4.33 13.00 -0.54
C GLY A 15 3.30 13.58 -1.50
N LYS A 16 3.76 13.97 -2.68
CA LYS A 16 2.93 14.50 -3.75
C LYS A 16 3.21 13.76 -5.04
N HIS A 17 2.21 13.75 -5.93
CA HIS A 17 2.39 13.33 -7.30
C HIS A 17 1.64 14.31 -8.19
N ARG A 18 2.35 14.95 -9.14
CA ARG A 18 1.78 15.95 -10.04
C ARG A 18 1.02 17.03 -9.28
N LYS A 19 1.64 17.54 -8.21
CA LYS A 19 1.12 18.60 -7.34
C LYS A 19 -0.08 18.20 -6.48
N VAL A 20 -0.48 16.92 -6.51
CA VAL A 20 -1.56 16.40 -5.67
C VAL A 20 -0.95 15.74 -4.45
N TRP A 21 -1.43 16.09 -3.26
CA TRP A 21 -0.99 15.46 -2.02
C TRP A 21 -1.57 14.06 -1.92
N ILE A 22 -0.71 13.03 -1.89
CA ILE A 22 -1.13 11.63 -1.83
C ILE A 22 -0.62 10.91 -0.58
N GLY A 23 0.35 11.49 0.13
CA GLY A 23 1.03 10.79 1.22
C GLY A 23 0.13 10.42 2.39
N GLN A 24 -0.90 11.22 2.68
CA GLN A 24 -1.83 10.95 3.78
C GLN A 24 -2.83 9.85 3.43
N ASP A 25 -3.16 9.69 2.16
CA ASP A 25 -4.19 8.74 1.73
C ASP A 25 -3.61 7.45 1.16
N PHE A 26 -2.39 7.52 0.59
CA PHE A 26 -1.72 6.34 0.04
C PHE A 26 -1.04 5.57 1.16
N VAL A 27 -1.85 4.89 1.95
CA VAL A 27 -1.40 4.13 3.11
C VAL A 27 -1.98 2.73 3.05
N ILE A 28 -1.26 1.76 3.61
CA ILE A 28 -1.73 0.38 3.70
C ILE A 28 -1.49 -0.14 5.11
N PRO A 29 -2.36 -1.03 5.62
CA PRO A 29 -2.15 -1.64 6.93
C PRO A 29 -1.22 -2.83 6.79
N LEU A 30 -0.21 -2.91 7.64
CA LEU A 30 0.73 -4.03 7.68
C LEU A 30 0.98 -4.42 9.13
N CYS A 31 1.12 -5.71 9.40
CA CYS A 31 1.53 -6.13 10.72
C CYS A 31 3.00 -5.74 10.95
N PRO A 32 3.49 -5.69 12.20
CA PRO A 32 4.87 -5.28 12.46
C PRO A 32 5.91 -6.08 11.69
N ARG A 33 5.70 -7.39 11.50
CA ARG A 33 6.61 -8.22 10.74
C ARG A 33 6.78 -7.73 9.31
N HIS A 34 5.66 -7.36 8.65
CA HIS A 34 5.66 -6.93 7.25
C HIS A 34 5.90 -5.43 7.09
N HIS A 35 5.82 -4.66 8.17
CA HIS A 35 6.08 -3.23 8.12
C HIS A 35 7.55 -2.91 8.43
N ARG A 36 8.14 -3.54 9.44
CA ARG A 36 9.46 -3.12 9.92
C ARG A 36 10.38 -4.21 10.43
N HIS A 37 9.97 -5.49 10.36
CA HIS A 37 10.81 -6.59 10.84
C HIS A 37 11.32 -7.46 9.68
N GLU A 38 11.39 -8.79 9.88
CA GLU A 38 12.11 -9.68 8.97
C GLU A 38 11.59 -9.68 7.53
N ALA A 39 10.28 -9.50 7.34
CA ALA A 39 9.67 -9.49 6.02
C ALA A 39 9.13 -8.11 5.66
N SER A 40 9.88 -7.05 5.99
CA SER A 40 9.48 -5.67 5.73
C SER A 40 9.30 -5.41 4.24
N ILE A 41 8.19 -4.76 3.88
CA ILE A 41 7.87 -4.47 2.49
C ILE A 41 8.93 -3.58 1.82
N ASP A 42 9.59 -2.69 2.56
CA ASP A 42 10.58 -1.79 1.98
C ASP A 42 12.02 -2.25 2.15
N LYS A 43 12.32 -3.08 3.13
CA LYS A 43 13.70 -3.53 3.38
C LYS A 43 13.95 -4.95 2.92
N ASN A 44 12.92 -5.76 2.83
CA ASN A 44 13.04 -7.16 2.38
C ASN A 44 11.82 -7.51 1.54
N THR A 45 11.67 -6.81 0.44
CA THR A 45 10.51 -6.93 -0.44
C THR A 45 10.31 -8.36 -0.95
N ALA A 46 11.40 -9.04 -1.31
CA ALA A 46 11.30 -10.41 -1.82
C ALA A 46 10.66 -11.36 -0.79
N GLN A 47 11.06 -11.23 0.47
CA GLN A 47 10.48 -12.05 1.53
C GLN A 47 9.01 -11.68 1.76
N PHE A 48 8.69 -10.38 1.73
CA PHE A 48 7.31 -9.92 1.85
C PHE A 48 6.44 -10.53 0.75
N VAL A 49 6.90 -10.46 -0.50
CA VAL A 49 6.16 -11.00 -1.64
C VAL A 49 5.95 -12.51 -1.50
N THR A 50 7.01 -13.21 -1.09
CA THR A 50 6.94 -14.67 -0.90
C THR A 50 5.90 -15.02 0.16
N GLU A 51 5.85 -14.29 1.27
CA GLU A 51 4.88 -14.56 2.33
C GLU A 51 3.46 -14.17 1.91
N TYR A 52 3.33 -13.10 1.12
CA TYR A 52 2.02 -12.64 0.66
C TYR A 52 1.37 -13.64 -0.30
N TYR A 53 2.13 -14.18 -1.23
CA TYR A 53 1.62 -15.10 -2.25
C TYR A 53 1.81 -16.58 -1.89
N GLY A 54 2.62 -16.89 -0.90
CA GLY A 54 3.00 -18.27 -0.60
C GLY A 54 4.06 -18.80 -1.54
N GLU A 55 4.60 -17.97 -2.42
CA GLU A 55 5.65 -18.34 -3.36
C GLU A 55 6.36 -17.07 -3.86
N PRO A 56 7.62 -17.16 -4.30
CA PRO A 56 8.32 -16.01 -4.86
C PRO A 56 7.63 -15.47 -6.11
N ARG A 57 7.60 -14.15 -6.25
CA ARG A 57 7.10 -13.45 -7.43
C ARG A 57 8.02 -12.28 -7.75
N ASP A 58 8.12 -11.95 -9.02
CA ASP A 58 8.92 -10.81 -9.46
C ASP A 58 8.09 -9.52 -9.40
N ILE A 59 7.85 -9.06 -8.18
CA ILE A 59 7.09 -7.85 -7.91
C ILE A 59 7.90 -6.99 -6.95
N GLY A 60 8.12 -5.73 -7.33
CA GLY A 60 8.83 -4.79 -6.49
C GLY A 60 7.93 -4.15 -5.43
N ARG A 61 8.55 -3.38 -4.54
CA ARG A 61 7.85 -2.72 -3.44
C ARG A 61 6.66 -1.89 -3.92
N ARG A 62 6.88 -1.07 -4.94
CA ARG A 62 5.81 -0.16 -5.42
C ARG A 62 4.66 -0.91 -6.04
N GLY A 63 4.95 -1.99 -6.76
CA GLY A 63 3.91 -2.84 -7.31
C GLY A 63 3.07 -3.47 -6.22
N MET A 64 3.72 -3.96 -5.15
CA MET A 64 3.02 -4.53 -4.02
C MET A 64 2.18 -3.49 -3.28
N GLU A 65 2.73 -2.30 -3.05
CA GLU A 65 1.98 -1.24 -2.37
C GLU A 65 0.73 -0.85 -3.14
N LYS A 66 0.85 -0.69 -4.45
CA LYS A 66 -0.30 -0.33 -5.29
C LYS A 66 -1.33 -1.46 -5.37
N LEU A 67 -0.87 -2.70 -5.42
CA LEU A 67 -1.76 -3.86 -5.47
C LEU A 67 -2.59 -3.97 -4.19
N ILE A 68 -1.94 -3.82 -3.04
CA ILE A 68 -2.63 -3.88 -1.75
C ILE A 68 -3.59 -2.69 -1.61
N PHE A 69 -3.14 -1.51 -1.99
CA PHE A 69 -3.99 -0.31 -1.93
C PHE A 69 -5.22 -0.45 -2.83
N ALA A 70 -5.05 -0.99 -4.04
CA ALA A 70 -6.18 -1.21 -4.95
C ALA A 70 -7.20 -2.19 -4.35
N GLY A 71 -6.72 -3.22 -3.65
CA GLY A 71 -7.60 -4.15 -2.95
C GLY A 71 -8.39 -3.47 -1.84
N LEU A 72 -7.75 -2.57 -1.11
CA LEU A 72 -8.42 -1.80 -0.05
C LEU A 72 -9.48 -0.87 -0.64
N VAL A 73 -9.19 -0.20 -1.75
CA VAL A 73 -10.15 0.67 -2.42
C VAL A 73 -11.38 -0.13 -2.86
N ALA A 74 -11.16 -1.29 -3.48
CA ALA A 74 -12.26 -2.15 -3.92
C ALA A 74 -13.11 -2.62 -2.75
N HIS A 75 -12.45 -3.01 -1.65
CA HIS A 75 -13.16 -3.44 -0.43
C HIS A 75 -13.99 -2.30 0.15
N TYR A 76 -13.41 -1.11 0.24
CA TYR A 76 -14.08 0.06 0.79
C TYR A 76 -15.34 0.42 -0.03
N ARG A 77 -15.21 0.37 -1.36
CA ARG A 77 -16.35 0.65 -2.24
C ARG A 77 -17.47 -0.38 -2.08
N ARG A 78 -17.12 -1.66 -1.93
CA ARG A 78 -18.13 -2.70 -1.72
C ARG A 78 -18.82 -2.53 -0.37
N GLN A 79 -18.10 -2.13 0.67
CA GLN A 79 -18.67 -2.02 2.01
C GLN A 79 -19.43 -0.73 2.23
N ARG A 80 -18.99 0.38 1.63
CA ARG A 80 -19.53 1.70 1.93
C ARG A 80 -20.13 2.40 0.73
N GLY A 81 -19.90 1.91 -0.48
CA GLY A 81 -20.38 2.54 -1.70
C GLY A 81 -19.68 3.86 -2.04
N GLU A 82 -18.52 4.13 -1.44
CA GLU A 82 -17.78 5.38 -1.65
C GLU A 82 -16.29 5.11 -1.72
N LEU A 83 -15.51 6.11 -2.11
CA LEU A 83 -14.06 6.01 -2.15
C LEU A 83 -13.45 6.40 -0.81
N PRO A 84 -12.28 5.83 -0.44
CA PRO A 84 -11.60 6.19 0.81
C PRO A 84 -10.93 7.57 0.77
N CYS A 85 -10.83 8.17 -0.42
CA CYS A 85 -10.24 9.50 -0.61
C CYS A 85 -10.90 10.15 -1.83
N SER A 86 -10.54 11.41 -2.13
CA SER A 86 -11.13 12.09 -3.28
C SER A 86 -10.72 11.40 -4.59
N ALA A 87 -11.54 11.56 -5.62
CA ALA A 87 -11.24 10.99 -6.94
C ALA A 87 -9.93 11.54 -7.51
N GLU A 88 -9.61 12.80 -7.23
CA GLU A 88 -8.37 13.41 -7.67
C GLU A 88 -7.16 12.74 -7.02
N VAL A 89 -7.24 12.51 -5.71
CA VAL A 89 -6.16 11.84 -4.97
C VAL A 89 -6.01 10.40 -5.45
N LEU A 90 -7.12 9.69 -5.62
CA LEU A 90 -7.07 8.31 -6.10
C LEU A 90 -6.43 8.22 -7.49
N ALA A 91 -6.81 9.13 -8.40
CA ALA A 91 -6.22 9.16 -9.74
C ALA A 91 -4.72 9.41 -9.69
N ALA A 92 -4.27 10.31 -8.80
CA ALA A 92 -2.85 10.60 -8.62
C ALA A 92 -2.09 9.39 -8.09
N ILE A 93 -2.67 8.66 -7.15
CA ILE A 93 -2.06 7.44 -6.62
C ILE A 93 -1.94 6.38 -7.72
N GLU A 94 -3.00 6.18 -8.49
CA GLU A 94 -2.99 5.20 -9.58
C GLU A 94 -1.97 5.56 -10.67
N ASP A 95 -1.76 6.85 -10.92
CA ASP A 95 -0.78 7.32 -11.89
C ASP A 95 0.66 7.25 -11.38
N TRP A 96 0.84 7.21 -10.06
CA TRP A 96 2.16 7.12 -9.45
C TRP A 96 2.75 5.73 -9.69
N HIS A 97 3.99 5.69 -10.18
CA HIS A 97 4.63 4.41 -10.52
C HIS A 97 6.13 4.42 -10.26
N ARG A 98 6.56 5.15 -9.26
CA ARG A 98 7.96 5.23 -8.92
C ARG A 98 8.23 4.83 -7.52
#